data_abbd0c6ded218b988f3538b23c0cdf5d
#
_entry.id   abbd0c6ded218b988f3538b23c0cdf5d
#
_cell.length_a   1.000
_cell.length_b   1.000
_cell.length_c   1.000
_cell.angle_alpha   90.00
_cell.angle_beta   90.00
_cell.angle_gamma   90.00
#
_symmetry.space_group_name_H-M   'P 1'
#
loop_
_entity.id
_entity.type
_entity.pdbx_description
1 polymer ?
#
loop_
_entity_poly.entity_id
_entity_poly.type
_entity_poly.pdbx_seq_one_letter_code
_entity_poly.pdbx_strand_id
1 'polypeptide(L)'
;PTDRVFIAASTAWVVWNMLVDTMVTGAAIVTYDGSPTYGRPDHQFDICARYGATRFGTGAAYLTLCEKAGTQPGTDFDLTGLRSIMSTGSPLPDTTWRWIYDTVSPDVHLGSDSGGTDVATGFIGANPLSPVRVGELQGPYLGVDVQAWTETGEAVVGEVGEMVITAPMPSMPIYFWNDPDGNRYRDAYFEVYPGVWRHGDWITMEADGGCVVHGRSDSTINRGGVRMGSADIYQAVEALPEIAEALVIGAELPHGGYHMPLFVVLRDGYDLDEALVERIRTTIRREASPRHVPDEIIDVPAIPTTRTGKRLEIPVKKLIQGVSPETAINRATVADTAALDWYIDYAKRFQHHGTDTSTLT
;
A
#
# COMPACT_ATOMS: atom_id res chain seq x y z
N PRO A 1 28.84 -11.39 -1.66
CA PRO A 1 28.96 -12.71 -2.27
C PRO A 1 28.45 -13.86 -1.38
N THR A 2 28.32 -13.64 -0.06
CA THR A 2 27.84 -14.66 0.90
C THR A 2 26.35 -14.54 1.22
N ASP A 3 25.68 -13.55 0.69
CA ASP A 3 24.24 -13.35 0.92
C ASP A 3 23.40 -14.38 0.17
N ARG A 4 22.32 -14.79 0.83
CA ARG A 4 21.20 -15.53 0.24
C ARG A 4 19.95 -14.68 0.38
N VAL A 5 19.41 -14.28 -0.75
CA VAL A 5 18.29 -13.32 -0.82
C VAL A 5 17.02 -14.05 -1.23
N PHE A 6 16.02 -13.98 -0.39
CA PHE A 6 14.68 -14.44 -0.71
C PHE A 6 13.74 -13.24 -0.76
N ILE A 7 13.13 -12.99 -1.91
CA ILE A 7 12.06 -12.00 -2.04
C ILE A 7 10.83 -12.70 -2.59
N ALA A 8 9.75 -12.68 -1.83
CA ALA A 8 8.48 -13.28 -2.22
C ALA A 8 7.76 -12.38 -3.22
N ALA A 9 8.03 -12.59 -4.51
CA ALA A 9 7.47 -11.78 -5.59
C ALA A 9 7.08 -12.66 -6.78
N SER A 10 5.96 -12.32 -7.43
CA SER A 10 5.64 -12.86 -8.74
C SER A 10 6.51 -12.22 -9.82
N THR A 11 6.72 -12.93 -10.93
CA THR A 11 7.47 -12.41 -12.09
C THR A 11 6.79 -11.21 -12.77
N ALA A 12 5.54 -10.92 -12.43
CA ALA A 12 4.80 -9.75 -12.90
C ALA A 12 4.96 -8.51 -12.01
N TRP A 13 5.70 -8.63 -10.90
CA TRP A 13 5.95 -7.53 -9.98
C TRP A 13 7.40 -7.06 -10.08
N VAL A 14 7.63 -5.74 -10.03
CA VAL A 14 8.98 -5.15 -10.15
C VAL A 14 9.97 -5.71 -9.12
N VAL A 15 9.51 -6.11 -7.96
CA VAL A 15 10.35 -6.67 -6.89
C VAL A 15 11.03 -7.99 -7.31
N TRP A 16 10.48 -8.70 -8.31
CA TRP A 16 11.17 -9.82 -8.95
C TRP A 16 12.45 -9.35 -9.66
N ASN A 17 12.41 -8.24 -10.37
CA ASN A 17 13.60 -7.68 -11.01
C ASN A 17 14.65 -7.31 -9.96
N MET A 18 14.22 -6.69 -8.84
CA MET A 18 15.11 -6.37 -7.71
C MET A 18 15.77 -7.63 -7.15
N LEU A 19 15.05 -8.76 -7.02
CA LEU A 19 15.62 -10.03 -6.59
C LEU A 19 16.71 -10.51 -7.57
N VAL A 20 16.40 -10.50 -8.86
CA VAL A 20 17.35 -10.96 -9.90
C VAL A 20 18.58 -10.07 -9.95
N ASP A 21 18.43 -8.76 -9.81
CA ASP A 21 19.51 -7.79 -9.82
C ASP A 21 20.51 -8.01 -8.67
N THR A 22 20.09 -8.60 -7.55
CA THR A 22 21.00 -8.92 -6.45
C THR A 22 22.11 -9.89 -6.86
N MET A 23 21.89 -10.70 -7.90
CA MET A 23 22.91 -11.64 -8.42
C MET A 23 24.17 -10.91 -8.96
N VAL A 24 24.04 -9.66 -9.38
CA VAL A 24 25.19 -8.82 -9.83
C VAL A 24 26.20 -8.63 -8.68
N THR A 25 25.76 -8.67 -7.44
CA THR A 25 26.62 -8.59 -6.25
C THR A 25 27.29 -9.92 -5.88
N GLY A 26 26.99 -10.99 -6.60
CA GLY A 26 27.46 -12.37 -6.28
C GLY A 26 26.60 -13.06 -5.20
N ALA A 27 25.46 -12.48 -4.83
CA ALA A 27 24.54 -13.12 -3.91
C ALA A 27 23.80 -14.30 -4.59
N ALA A 28 23.46 -15.33 -3.80
CA ALA A 28 22.52 -16.36 -4.24
C ALA A 28 21.09 -15.89 -4.04
N ILE A 29 20.20 -16.22 -4.96
CA ILE A 29 18.76 -15.97 -4.81
C ILE A 29 18.02 -17.25 -4.49
N VAL A 30 16.97 -17.12 -3.68
CA VAL A 30 16.00 -18.18 -3.41
C VAL A 30 14.71 -17.82 -4.15
N THR A 31 14.23 -18.72 -4.98
CA THR A 31 12.96 -18.57 -5.70
C THR A 31 11.96 -19.58 -5.19
N TYR A 32 10.71 -19.17 -5.11
CA TYR A 32 9.61 -20.01 -4.64
C TYR A 32 8.39 -19.80 -5.55
N ASP A 33 7.86 -20.91 -6.07
CA ASP A 33 6.62 -20.93 -6.83
C ASP A 33 5.56 -21.72 -6.04
N GLY A 34 4.64 -21.00 -5.41
CA GLY A 34 3.61 -21.60 -4.56
C GLY A 34 2.87 -20.57 -3.72
N SER A 35 1.92 -21.06 -2.92
CA SER A 35 1.18 -20.21 -1.98
C SER A 35 2.10 -19.63 -0.91
N PRO A 36 2.04 -18.33 -0.61
CA PRO A 36 2.84 -17.72 0.46
C PRO A 36 2.54 -18.29 1.85
N THR A 37 1.40 -18.95 2.00
CA THR A 37 0.89 -19.52 3.25
C THR A 37 0.70 -21.03 3.18
N TYR A 38 1.44 -21.74 2.31
CA TYR A 38 1.30 -23.19 2.14
C TYR A 38 1.52 -23.96 3.44
N GLY A 39 0.44 -24.58 3.94
CA GLY A 39 0.46 -25.39 5.16
C GLY A 39 0.51 -24.62 6.48
N ARG A 40 0.93 -23.34 6.49
CA ARG A 40 0.99 -22.47 7.66
C ARG A 40 1.09 -20.99 7.29
N PRO A 41 0.57 -20.04 8.10
CA PRO A 41 0.59 -18.62 7.77
C PRO A 41 1.99 -18.04 7.53
N ASP A 42 2.97 -18.47 8.29
CA ASP A 42 4.36 -17.99 8.28
C ASP A 42 5.32 -18.84 7.41
N HIS A 43 4.79 -19.52 6.38
CA HIS A 43 5.55 -20.40 5.49
C HIS A 43 6.77 -19.73 4.84
N GLN A 44 6.74 -18.43 4.55
CA GLN A 44 7.91 -17.76 3.98
C GLN A 44 9.09 -17.69 4.97
N PHE A 45 8.83 -17.65 6.28
CA PHE A 45 9.89 -17.74 7.30
C PHE A 45 10.46 -19.16 7.38
N ASP A 46 9.65 -20.22 7.16
CA ASP A 46 10.17 -21.60 6.99
C ASP A 46 11.13 -21.68 5.80
N ILE A 47 10.78 -21.03 4.67
CA ILE A 47 11.68 -20.95 3.51
C ILE A 47 12.98 -20.23 3.88
N CYS A 48 12.90 -19.10 4.59
CA CYS A 48 14.09 -18.37 5.05
C CYS A 48 15.02 -19.26 5.89
N ALA A 49 14.48 -19.96 6.86
CA ALA A 49 15.25 -20.86 7.72
C ALA A 49 15.86 -22.04 6.93
N ARG A 50 15.04 -22.72 6.14
CA ARG A 50 15.43 -23.90 5.36
C ARG A 50 16.58 -23.64 4.40
N TYR A 51 16.57 -22.47 3.76
CA TYR A 51 17.58 -22.10 2.77
C TYR A 51 18.64 -21.13 3.32
N GLY A 52 18.58 -20.79 4.60
CA GLY A 52 19.52 -19.90 5.27
C GLY A 52 19.53 -18.51 4.64
N ALA A 53 18.35 -17.94 4.40
CA ALA A 53 18.23 -16.60 3.84
C ALA A 53 18.84 -15.56 4.80
N THR A 54 19.68 -14.68 4.26
CA THR A 54 20.29 -13.58 5.02
C THR A 54 19.52 -12.29 4.84
N ARG A 55 18.74 -12.19 3.77
CA ARG A 55 17.85 -11.07 3.45
C ARG A 55 16.50 -11.63 3.00
N PHE A 56 15.43 -11.07 3.55
CA PHE A 56 14.07 -11.45 3.25
C PHE A 56 13.27 -10.23 2.79
N GLY A 57 12.58 -10.35 1.66
CA GLY A 57 11.67 -9.32 1.13
C GLY A 57 10.27 -9.87 0.94
N THR A 58 9.25 -9.12 1.39
CA THR A 58 7.86 -9.51 1.23
C THR A 58 6.91 -8.31 1.26
N GLY A 59 5.64 -8.53 0.95
CA GLY A 59 4.60 -7.52 1.08
C GLY A 59 4.23 -7.25 2.55
N ALA A 60 3.91 -6.00 2.88
CA ALA A 60 3.42 -5.62 4.21
C ALA A 60 2.19 -6.45 4.62
N ALA A 61 1.29 -6.76 3.67
CA ALA A 61 0.12 -7.58 3.90
C ALA A 61 0.46 -8.99 4.43
N TYR A 62 1.55 -9.61 3.95
CA TYR A 62 1.98 -10.91 4.46
C TYR A 62 2.48 -10.84 5.91
N LEU A 63 3.27 -9.82 6.25
CA LEU A 63 3.76 -9.63 7.62
C LEU A 63 2.60 -9.37 8.59
N THR A 64 1.65 -8.53 8.19
CA THR A 64 0.42 -8.27 8.96
C THR A 64 -0.45 -9.54 9.12
N LEU A 65 -0.51 -10.39 8.09
CA LEU A 65 -1.20 -11.68 8.20
C LEU A 65 -0.52 -12.58 9.26
N CYS A 66 0.80 -12.67 9.26
CA CYS A 66 1.55 -13.45 10.25
C CYS A 66 1.33 -12.92 11.68
N GLU A 67 1.37 -11.58 11.87
CA GLU A 67 1.04 -10.93 13.14
C GLU A 67 -0.37 -11.32 13.61
N LYS A 68 -1.38 -11.11 12.74
CA LYS A 68 -2.79 -11.42 13.06
C LYS A 68 -3.04 -12.91 13.35
N ALA A 69 -2.26 -13.80 12.74
CA ALA A 69 -2.30 -15.22 13.01
C ALA A 69 -1.57 -15.64 14.30
N GLY A 70 -0.92 -14.69 14.99
CA GLY A 70 -0.20 -14.93 16.24
C GLY A 70 1.03 -15.82 16.08
N THR A 71 1.65 -15.87 14.90
CA THR A 71 2.83 -16.69 14.65
C THR A 71 4.06 -16.19 15.40
N GLN A 72 5.02 -17.08 15.67
CA GLN A 72 6.25 -16.81 16.44
C GLN A 72 7.48 -17.26 15.65
N PRO A 73 7.80 -16.62 14.50
CA PRO A 73 8.80 -17.16 13.58
C PRO A 73 10.19 -17.33 14.18
N GLY A 74 10.64 -16.40 15.04
CA GLY A 74 11.95 -16.50 15.72
C GLY A 74 12.05 -17.62 16.75
N THR A 75 10.91 -18.13 17.22
CA THR A 75 10.86 -19.31 18.11
C THR A 75 10.72 -20.61 17.30
N ASP A 76 9.93 -20.56 16.23
CA ASP A 76 9.57 -21.75 15.44
C ASP A 76 10.67 -22.15 14.44
N PHE A 77 11.52 -21.19 14.06
CA PHE A 77 12.53 -21.39 13.01
C PHE A 77 13.91 -20.85 13.42
N ASP A 78 14.96 -21.45 12.89
CA ASP A 78 16.31 -20.89 12.99
C ASP A 78 16.49 -19.74 11.98
N LEU A 79 16.27 -18.51 12.45
CA LEU A 79 16.43 -17.27 11.69
C LEU A 79 17.70 -16.50 12.09
N THR A 80 18.65 -17.11 12.78
CA THR A 80 19.89 -16.46 13.27
C THR A 80 20.75 -15.87 12.14
N GLY A 81 20.62 -16.41 10.92
CA GLY A 81 21.28 -15.90 9.73
C GLY A 81 20.59 -14.68 9.08
N LEU A 82 19.34 -14.38 9.45
CA LEU A 82 18.54 -13.32 8.86
C LEU A 82 18.98 -11.95 9.40
N ARG A 83 19.49 -11.09 8.50
CA ARG A 83 20.06 -9.78 8.86
C ARG A 83 19.17 -8.62 8.48
N SER A 84 18.34 -8.78 7.45
CA SER A 84 17.42 -7.72 7.03
C SER A 84 16.09 -8.27 6.52
N ILE A 85 15.03 -7.50 6.80
CA ILE A 85 13.70 -7.68 6.23
C ILE A 85 13.32 -6.42 5.46
N MET A 86 12.86 -6.58 4.22
CA MET A 86 12.28 -5.54 3.39
C MET A 86 10.77 -5.74 3.33
N SER A 87 10.02 -4.73 3.70
CA SER A 87 8.57 -4.66 3.52
C SER A 87 8.24 -3.68 2.39
N THR A 88 7.28 -4.00 1.54
CA THR A 88 6.83 -3.09 0.48
C THR A 88 5.41 -3.39 0.02
N GLY A 89 4.89 -2.59 -0.91
CA GLY A 89 3.56 -2.75 -1.51
C GLY A 89 2.46 -1.96 -0.83
N SER A 90 2.59 -1.69 0.45
CA SER A 90 1.76 -0.77 1.25
C SER A 90 2.55 -0.32 2.49
N PRO A 91 2.14 0.76 3.18
CA PRO A 91 2.72 1.10 4.48
C PRO A 91 2.63 -0.09 5.44
N LEU A 92 3.70 -0.33 6.20
CA LEU A 92 3.73 -1.37 7.21
C LEU A 92 3.10 -0.81 8.50
N PRO A 93 2.05 -1.43 9.07
CA PRO A 93 1.42 -0.95 10.30
C PRO A 93 2.39 -0.94 11.49
N ASP A 94 2.25 0.02 12.39
CA ASP A 94 3.08 0.17 13.59
C ASP A 94 3.08 -1.08 14.47
N THR A 95 1.94 -1.76 14.60
CA THR A 95 1.83 -3.01 15.34
C THR A 95 2.69 -4.10 14.73
N THR A 96 2.70 -4.19 13.40
CA THR A 96 3.49 -5.18 12.65
C THR A 96 5.00 -4.87 12.74
N TRP A 97 5.41 -3.58 12.76
CA TRP A 97 6.80 -3.19 13.05
C TRP A 97 7.27 -3.76 14.39
N ARG A 98 6.49 -3.55 15.46
CA ARG A 98 6.81 -4.04 16.81
C ARG A 98 6.80 -5.57 16.87
N TRP A 99 5.78 -6.20 16.27
CA TRP A 99 5.67 -7.65 16.17
C TRP A 99 6.94 -8.29 15.58
N ILE A 100 7.53 -7.72 14.53
CA ILE A 100 8.76 -8.24 13.91
C ILE A 100 9.90 -8.25 14.91
N TYR A 101 10.11 -7.18 15.68
CA TYR A 101 11.16 -7.12 16.67
C TYR A 101 10.89 -8.03 17.87
N ASP A 102 9.65 -8.19 18.26
CA ASP A 102 9.25 -9.02 19.40
C ASP A 102 9.28 -10.52 19.10
N THR A 103 8.99 -10.92 17.83
CA THR A 103 8.70 -12.33 17.50
C THR A 103 9.58 -12.92 16.41
N VAL A 104 10.23 -12.12 15.57
CA VAL A 104 11.11 -12.61 14.49
C VAL A 104 12.57 -12.48 14.91
N SER A 105 13.04 -11.26 15.16
CA SER A 105 14.42 -11.00 15.62
C SER A 105 14.57 -9.58 16.16
N PRO A 106 15.14 -9.39 17.35
CA PRO A 106 15.39 -8.05 17.91
C PRO A 106 16.49 -7.27 17.18
N ASP A 107 17.34 -7.96 16.41
CA ASP A 107 18.52 -7.37 15.78
C ASP A 107 18.40 -7.24 14.25
N VAL A 108 17.25 -7.59 13.67
CA VAL A 108 17.06 -7.51 12.21
C VAL A 108 16.95 -6.05 11.75
N HIS A 109 17.64 -5.71 10.65
CA HIS A 109 17.44 -4.42 10.00
C HIS A 109 16.13 -4.45 9.19
N LEU A 110 15.08 -3.86 9.74
CA LEU A 110 13.78 -3.77 9.09
C LEU A 110 13.69 -2.48 8.29
N GLY A 111 13.37 -2.58 7.00
CA GLY A 111 13.06 -1.46 6.12
C GLY A 111 11.68 -1.60 5.51
N SER A 112 10.99 -0.48 5.34
CA SER A 112 9.82 -0.38 4.49
C SER A 112 10.20 0.47 3.28
N ASP A 113 9.83 -0.02 2.07
CA ASP A 113 10.30 0.59 0.83
C ASP A 113 9.12 1.12 0.02
N SER A 114 9.24 2.37 -0.44
CA SER A 114 8.33 3.02 -1.39
C SER A 114 9.05 3.28 -2.70
N GLY A 115 8.38 2.95 -3.81
CA GLY A 115 8.92 3.14 -5.16
C GLY A 115 7.90 2.83 -6.24
N GLY A 116 8.36 2.71 -7.48
CA GLY A 116 7.48 2.56 -8.63
C GLY A 116 7.87 1.43 -9.56
N THR A 117 6.86 0.76 -10.12
CA THR A 117 7.04 -0.27 -11.14
C THR A 117 7.73 0.29 -12.39
N ASP A 118 7.34 1.49 -12.83
CA ASP A 118 7.85 2.09 -14.05
C ASP A 118 9.32 2.53 -13.94
N VAL A 119 9.80 2.82 -12.73
CA VAL A 119 11.22 3.13 -12.47
C VAL A 119 12.04 1.89 -12.08
N ALA A 120 11.39 0.76 -11.89
CA ALA A 120 12.00 -0.53 -11.51
C ALA A 120 12.87 -0.47 -10.24
N THR A 121 12.60 0.44 -9.32
CA THR A 121 13.36 0.62 -8.06
C THR A 121 12.52 1.30 -6.99
N GLY A 122 13.07 1.38 -5.75
CA GLY A 122 12.56 2.24 -4.70
C GLY A 122 13.04 3.69 -4.85
N PHE A 123 12.30 4.61 -4.25
CA PHE A 123 12.72 6.00 -4.06
C PHE A 123 13.23 6.24 -2.64
N ILE A 124 12.53 5.69 -1.67
CA ILE A 124 12.80 5.80 -0.24
C ILE A 124 12.71 4.40 0.37
N GLY A 125 13.59 4.09 1.29
CA GLY A 125 13.54 2.79 1.95
C GLY A 125 14.63 2.61 3.00
N ALA A 126 15.08 1.37 3.14
CA ALA A 126 16.06 0.96 4.11
C ALA A 126 17.42 1.68 3.90
N ASN A 127 17.96 2.23 5.00
CA ASN A 127 19.30 2.84 5.02
C ASN A 127 20.07 2.31 6.24
N PRO A 128 21.15 1.54 6.04
CA PRO A 128 21.91 0.95 7.16
C PRO A 128 22.67 1.99 8.00
N LEU A 129 22.73 3.24 7.57
CA LEU A 129 23.38 4.33 8.29
C LEU A 129 22.40 5.15 9.14
N SER A 130 21.11 4.88 9.05
CA SER A 130 20.06 5.58 9.78
C SER A 130 19.39 4.66 10.80
N PRO A 131 18.91 5.18 11.94
CA PRO A 131 18.15 4.37 12.88
C PRO A 131 16.83 3.90 12.29
N VAL A 132 16.39 2.72 12.69
CA VAL A 132 15.03 2.23 12.38
C VAL A 132 14.06 2.83 13.40
N ARG A 133 13.03 3.52 12.91
CA ARG A 133 11.91 4.03 13.72
C ARG A 133 10.61 3.43 13.20
N VAL A 134 9.70 3.16 14.12
CA VAL A 134 8.39 2.57 13.79
C VAL A 134 7.61 3.53 12.86
N GLY A 135 7.11 3.00 11.74
CA GLY A 135 6.32 3.76 10.77
C GLY A 135 7.11 4.67 9.83
N GLU A 136 8.46 4.73 9.97
CA GLU A 136 9.33 5.63 9.20
C GLU A 136 10.25 4.85 8.26
N LEU A 137 10.36 5.30 7.01
CA LEU A 137 11.34 4.84 6.04
C LEU A 137 12.65 5.63 6.29
N GLN A 138 13.80 4.95 6.26
CA GLN A 138 15.06 5.53 6.75
C GLN A 138 15.67 6.62 5.84
N GLY A 139 15.26 6.73 4.59
CA GLY A 139 15.71 7.81 3.71
C GLY A 139 15.71 7.48 2.22
N PRO A 140 16.02 8.46 1.38
CA PRO A 140 16.12 8.28 -0.07
C PRO A 140 17.18 7.24 -0.46
N TYR A 141 16.90 6.49 -1.53
CA TYR A 141 17.88 5.62 -2.15
C TYR A 141 19.01 6.43 -2.79
N LEU A 142 20.16 5.79 -2.95
CA LEU A 142 21.34 6.44 -3.54
C LEU A 142 21.04 6.96 -4.94
N GLY A 143 21.28 8.25 -5.16
CA GLY A 143 21.05 8.91 -6.44
C GLY A 143 19.60 9.32 -6.69
N VAL A 144 18.74 9.28 -5.68
CA VAL A 144 17.34 9.73 -5.76
C VAL A 144 17.17 11.02 -4.98
N ASP A 145 16.71 12.08 -5.64
CA ASP A 145 16.39 13.37 -5.02
C ASP A 145 14.87 13.45 -4.78
N VAL A 146 14.45 12.92 -3.62
CA VAL A 146 13.04 12.90 -3.17
C VAL A 146 12.76 14.14 -2.33
N GLN A 147 11.64 14.78 -2.61
CA GLN A 147 11.14 15.89 -1.81
C GLN A 147 9.62 15.76 -1.59
N ALA A 148 9.12 16.36 -0.52
CA ALA A 148 7.71 16.60 -0.30
C ALA A 148 7.39 18.03 -0.77
N TRP A 149 6.43 18.18 -1.72
CA TRP A 149 6.07 19.48 -2.27
C TRP A 149 4.64 19.87 -1.94
N THR A 150 4.44 21.18 -1.73
CA THR A 150 3.11 21.79 -1.69
C THR A 150 2.45 21.74 -3.07
N GLU A 151 1.16 22.05 -3.15
CA GLU A 151 0.44 22.21 -4.43
C GLU A 151 1.04 23.31 -5.33
N THR A 152 1.70 24.30 -4.74
CA THR A 152 2.35 25.40 -5.45
C THR A 152 3.77 25.07 -5.91
N GLY A 153 4.27 23.83 -5.62
CA GLY A 153 5.58 23.37 -6.04
C GLY A 153 6.74 23.80 -5.14
N GLU A 154 6.46 24.09 -3.88
CA GLU A 154 7.46 24.48 -2.88
C GLU A 154 7.81 23.27 -2.00
N ALA A 155 9.10 23.03 -1.77
CA ALA A 155 9.56 21.96 -0.90
C ALA A 155 9.24 22.25 0.58
N VAL A 156 8.74 21.24 1.30
CA VAL A 156 8.43 21.29 2.73
C VAL A 156 9.12 20.16 3.49
N VAL A 157 9.42 20.41 4.77
CA VAL A 157 10.04 19.46 5.71
C VAL A 157 9.22 19.47 7.00
N GLY A 158 8.92 18.27 7.53
CA GLY A 158 8.08 18.11 8.72
C GLY A 158 6.58 18.36 8.44
N GLU A 159 6.20 18.56 7.18
CA GLU A 159 4.82 18.76 6.73
C GLU A 159 4.48 17.77 5.63
N VAL A 160 3.19 17.47 5.49
CA VAL A 160 2.69 16.59 4.43
C VAL A 160 2.76 17.29 3.08
N GLY A 161 3.39 16.64 2.10
CA GLY A 161 3.44 17.12 0.72
C GLY A 161 3.36 15.97 -0.29
N GLU A 162 3.21 16.31 -1.55
CA GLU A 162 3.26 15.37 -2.67
C GLU A 162 4.69 14.85 -2.86
N MET A 163 4.87 13.53 -2.96
CA MET A 163 6.17 12.94 -3.29
C MET A 163 6.58 13.30 -4.70
N VAL A 164 7.68 14.01 -4.83
CA VAL A 164 8.29 14.34 -6.11
C VAL A 164 9.74 13.88 -6.18
N ILE A 165 10.20 13.58 -7.40
CA ILE A 165 11.60 13.28 -7.70
C ILE A 165 12.11 14.41 -8.57
N THR A 166 13.00 15.22 -8.03
CA THR A 166 13.41 16.50 -8.64
C THR A 166 14.62 16.37 -9.56
N ALA A 167 15.31 15.23 -9.53
CA ALA A 167 16.41 14.91 -10.42
C ALA A 167 16.16 13.64 -11.24
N PRO A 168 16.61 13.56 -12.51
CA PRO A 168 16.48 12.35 -13.30
C PRO A 168 17.21 11.16 -12.68
N MET A 169 16.59 9.99 -12.70
CA MET A 169 17.19 8.72 -12.28
C MET A 169 17.53 7.87 -13.51
N PRO A 170 18.59 7.04 -13.44
CA PRO A 170 18.99 6.17 -14.57
C PRO A 170 17.91 5.17 -15.01
N SER A 171 17.02 4.77 -14.09
CA SER A 171 15.97 3.79 -14.32
C SER A 171 14.62 4.41 -14.68
N MET A 172 14.50 5.75 -14.76
CA MET A 172 13.25 6.38 -15.24
C MET A 172 12.98 5.98 -16.68
N PRO A 173 11.71 5.67 -17.03
CA PRO A 173 11.35 5.39 -18.43
C PRO A 173 11.63 6.59 -19.31
N ILE A 174 12.07 6.31 -20.52
CA ILE A 174 12.29 7.36 -21.55
C ILE A 174 11.04 7.56 -22.41
N TYR A 175 10.14 6.59 -22.46
CA TYR A 175 8.81 6.65 -23.08
C TYR A 175 7.97 5.45 -22.62
N PHE A 176 6.66 5.50 -22.84
CA PHE A 176 5.78 4.36 -22.67
C PHE A 176 5.56 3.60 -23.97
N TRP A 177 5.38 2.29 -23.87
CA TRP A 177 4.99 1.47 -25.01
C TRP A 177 3.64 1.91 -25.57
N ASN A 178 3.52 2.02 -26.90
CA ASN A 178 2.35 2.53 -27.61
C ASN A 178 1.94 3.95 -27.19
N ASP A 179 2.92 4.84 -26.97
CA ASP A 179 2.73 6.25 -26.63
C ASP A 179 3.60 7.12 -27.58
N PRO A 180 3.30 7.17 -28.90
CA PRO A 180 4.15 7.80 -29.90
C PRO A 180 4.34 9.31 -29.68
N ASP A 181 3.36 9.98 -29.07
CA ASP A 181 3.39 11.42 -28.78
C ASP A 181 3.91 11.73 -27.38
N GLY A 182 4.16 10.72 -26.53
CA GLY A 182 4.61 10.84 -25.16
C GLY A 182 3.58 11.45 -24.21
N ASN A 183 2.31 11.53 -24.63
CA ASN A 183 1.27 12.17 -23.84
C ASN A 183 0.96 11.39 -22.57
N ARG A 184 0.80 10.06 -22.67
CA ARG A 184 0.50 9.21 -21.50
C ARG A 184 1.62 9.27 -20.46
N TYR A 185 2.88 9.29 -20.88
CA TYR A 185 4.02 9.41 -19.99
C TYR A 185 4.05 10.78 -19.31
N ARG A 186 3.82 11.87 -20.07
CA ARG A 186 3.75 13.23 -19.54
C ARG A 186 2.60 13.41 -18.56
N ASP A 187 1.40 12.95 -18.92
CA ASP A 187 0.19 13.07 -18.11
C ASP A 187 0.32 12.27 -16.80
N ALA A 188 1.01 11.10 -16.85
CA ALA A 188 1.20 10.27 -15.67
C ALA A 188 2.07 10.92 -14.59
N TYR A 189 3.13 11.65 -14.99
CA TYR A 189 4.17 12.05 -14.04
C TYR A 189 4.53 13.53 -14.06
N PHE A 190 4.23 14.28 -15.14
CA PHE A 190 4.74 15.64 -15.35
C PHE A 190 3.66 16.69 -15.60
N GLU A 191 2.38 16.31 -15.55
CA GLU A 191 1.26 17.25 -15.79
C GLU A 191 1.15 18.29 -14.69
N VAL A 192 1.29 17.87 -13.42
CA VAL A 192 1.11 18.74 -12.25
C VAL A 192 2.31 19.65 -12.04
N TYR A 193 3.52 19.10 -12.11
CA TYR A 193 4.78 19.84 -11.95
C TYR A 193 5.63 19.65 -13.21
N PRO A 194 5.59 20.59 -14.17
CA PRO A 194 6.31 20.44 -15.43
C PRO A 194 7.81 20.19 -15.23
N GLY A 195 8.30 19.06 -15.74
CA GLY A 195 9.71 18.67 -15.63
C GLY A 195 10.10 18.00 -14.31
N VAL A 196 9.19 17.82 -13.36
CA VAL A 196 9.41 17.15 -12.10
C VAL A 196 8.51 15.93 -12.00
N TRP A 197 9.08 14.77 -11.68
CA TRP A 197 8.31 13.54 -11.53
C TRP A 197 7.43 13.58 -10.28
N ARG A 198 6.12 13.57 -10.46
CA ARG A 198 5.13 13.40 -9.39
C ARG A 198 4.82 11.91 -9.23
N HIS A 199 5.07 11.35 -8.03
CA HIS A 199 4.86 9.91 -7.83
C HIS A 199 3.41 9.54 -7.51
N GLY A 200 2.67 10.45 -6.90
CA GLY A 200 1.28 10.19 -6.50
C GLY A 200 1.17 9.57 -5.10
N ASP A 201 2.09 9.88 -4.20
CA ASP A 201 2.04 9.54 -2.78
C ASP A 201 2.12 10.80 -1.91
N TRP A 202 1.38 10.84 -0.81
CA TRP A 202 1.58 11.81 0.26
C TRP A 202 2.69 11.34 1.19
N ILE A 203 3.64 12.22 1.45
CA ILE A 203 4.75 11.95 2.35
C ILE A 203 5.01 13.11 3.31
N THR A 204 5.63 12.82 4.43
CA THR A 204 6.35 13.79 5.26
C THR A 204 7.83 13.45 5.19
N MET A 205 8.65 14.40 4.74
CA MET A 205 10.11 14.29 4.85
C MET A 205 10.57 14.92 6.16
N GLU A 206 11.27 14.14 6.97
CA GLU A 206 11.83 14.61 8.23
C GLU A 206 13.17 15.33 8.01
N ALA A 207 13.55 16.19 8.97
CA ALA A 207 14.77 16.99 8.87
C ALA A 207 16.07 16.16 8.84
N ASP A 208 16.04 14.93 9.37
CA ASP A 208 17.16 13.98 9.35
C ASP A 208 17.15 13.04 8.12
N GLY A 209 16.21 13.25 7.19
CA GLY A 209 16.07 12.50 5.96
C GLY A 209 15.14 11.29 6.04
N GLY A 210 14.59 11.00 7.23
CA GLY A 210 13.53 10.00 7.38
C GLY A 210 12.26 10.40 6.61
N CYS A 211 11.38 9.45 6.35
CA CYS A 211 10.16 9.69 5.60
C CYS A 211 8.98 8.86 6.13
N VAL A 212 7.84 9.51 6.28
CA VAL A 212 6.56 8.84 6.54
C VAL A 212 5.72 8.86 5.28
N VAL A 213 5.22 7.71 4.85
CA VAL A 213 4.31 7.57 3.71
C VAL A 213 2.87 7.47 4.22
N HIS A 214 2.04 8.44 3.86
CA HIS A 214 0.64 8.54 4.29
C HIS A 214 -0.35 7.84 3.35
N GLY A 215 0.11 7.36 2.20
CA GLY A 215 -0.69 6.69 1.19
C GLY A 215 -0.72 7.43 -0.16
N ARG A 216 -1.57 6.96 -1.06
CA ARG A 216 -1.66 7.49 -2.43
C ARG A 216 -2.30 8.88 -2.46
N SER A 217 -1.71 9.83 -3.17
CA SER A 217 -2.29 11.16 -3.40
C SER A 217 -3.38 11.14 -4.48
N ASP A 218 -3.31 10.21 -5.41
CA ASP A 218 -4.30 9.97 -6.47
C ASP A 218 -5.55 9.23 -5.96
N SER A 219 -5.45 8.49 -4.84
CA SER A 219 -6.59 7.92 -4.11
C SER A 219 -7.03 8.76 -2.91
N THR A 220 -6.45 9.93 -2.74
CA THR A 220 -6.72 10.83 -1.60
C THR A 220 -8.21 11.10 -1.44
N ILE A 221 -8.65 10.99 -0.20
CA ILE A 221 -9.99 11.37 0.24
C ILE A 221 -9.98 12.88 0.43
N ASN A 222 -10.70 13.61 -0.44
CA ASN A 222 -10.82 15.07 -0.33
C ASN A 222 -12.23 15.46 0.11
N ARG A 223 -12.46 15.55 1.42
CA ARG A 223 -13.77 15.84 1.97
C ARG A 223 -13.86 17.29 2.45
N GLY A 224 -14.62 18.10 1.71
CA GLY A 224 -14.83 19.52 2.06
C GLY A 224 -13.54 20.35 2.09
N GLY A 225 -12.61 20.08 1.15
CA GLY A 225 -11.31 20.75 1.05
C GLY A 225 -10.23 20.25 2.00
N VAL A 226 -10.54 19.23 2.83
CA VAL A 226 -9.54 18.59 3.67
C VAL A 226 -9.11 17.28 3.02
N ARG A 227 -7.82 17.17 2.76
CA ARG A 227 -7.18 15.98 2.23
C ARG A 227 -6.82 15.03 3.37
N MET A 228 -7.14 13.75 3.18
CA MET A 228 -6.98 12.71 4.18
C MET A 228 -6.39 11.47 3.50
N GLY A 229 -5.43 10.83 4.16
CA GLY A 229 -4.90 9.54 3.73
C GLY A 229 -5.85 8.40 4.07
N SER A 230 -6.01 7.43 3.16
CA SER A 230 -6.75 6.20 3.47
C SER A 230 -6.05 5.37 4.55
N ALA A 231 -4.72 5.47 4.66
CA ALA A 231 -3.92 4.74 5.64
C ALA A 231 -4.32 5.03 7.10
N ASP A 232 -4.67 6.28 7.42
CA ASP A 232 -5.09 6.68 8.78
C ASP A 232 -6.38 5.96 9.19
N ILE A 233 -7.31 5.79 8.23
CA ILE A 233 -8.56 5.06 8.45
C ILE A 233 -8.28 3.57 8.62
N TYR A 234 -7.43 2.99 7.77
CA TYR A 234 -7.08 1.57 7.87
C TYR A 234 -6.41 1.25 9.21
N GLN A 235 -5.45 2.06 9.64
CA GLN A 235 -4.78 1.88 10.92
C GLN A 235 -5.77 1.89 12.10
N ALA A 236 -6.72 2.83 12.09
CA ALA A 236 -7.73 2.93 13.14
C ALA A 236 -8.70 1.73 13.13
N VAL A 237 -9.17 1.31 11.95
CA VAL A 237 -10.23 0.31 11.81
C VAL A 237 -9.69 -1.11 11.95
N GLU A 238 -8.56 -1.42 11.33
CA GLU A 238 -7.98 -2.77 11.36
C GLU A 238 -7.32 -3.13 12.70
N ALA A 239 -7.18 -2.15 13.62
CA ALA A 239 -6.83 -2.41 15.01
C ALA A 239 -7.99 -3.01 15.82
N LEU A 240 -9.23 -2.94 15.32
CA LEU A 240 -10.40 -3.54 15.97
C LEU A 240 -10.38 -5.07 15.79
N PRO A 241 -10.61 -5.85 16.87
CA PRO A 241 -10.51 -7.31 16.81
C PRO A 241 -11.56 -7.96 15.89
N GLU A 242 -12.65 -7.28 15.60
CA GLU A 242 -13.74 -7.75 14.73
C GLU A 242 -13.42 -7.62 13.25
N ILE A 243 -12.49 -6.71 12.89
CA ILE A 243 -12.19 -6.37 11.49
C ILE A 243 -10.99 -7.18 10.99
N ALA A 244 -11.17 -7.87 9.89
CA ALA A 244 -10.10 -8.56 9.18
C ALA A 244 -9.39 -7.62 8.21
N GLU A 245 -10.15 -6.93 7.35
CA GLU A 245 -9.66 -6.02 6.32
C GLU A 245 -10.62 -4.84 6.13
N ALA A 246 -10.12 -3.73 5.58
CA ALA A 246 -10.93 -2.57 5.26
C ALA A 246 -10.51 -1.92 3.93
N LEU A 247 -11.48 -1.26 3.25
CA LEU A 247 -11.26 -0.44 2.06
C LEU A 247 -12.13 0.82 2.17
N VAL A 248 -11.50 2.00 2.20
CA VAL A 248 -12.22 3.28 2.15
C VAL A 248 -12.03 3.93 0.78
N ILE A 249 -13.10 4.51 0.26
CA ILE A 249 -13.09 5.22 -1.02
C ILE A 249 -13.64 6.61 -0.80
N GLY A 250 -12.94 7.63 -1.30
CA GLY A 250 -13.48 8.99 -1.41
C GLY A 250 -13.80 9.30 -2.86
N ALA A 251 -15.07 9.40 -3.21
CA ALA A 251 -15.51 9.63 -4.58
C ALA A 251 -16.28 10.95 -4.72
N GLU A 252 -15.77 11.82 -5.57
CA GLU A 252 -16.51 12.96 -6.12
C GLU A 252 -17.55 12.41 -7.12
N LEU A 253 -18.81 12.82 -6.97
CA LEU A 253 -19.89 12.31 -7.80
C LEU A 253 -20.11 13.20 -9.05
N PRO A 254 -20.48 12.63 -10.21
CA PRO A 254 -20.62 13.37 -11.48
C PRO A 254 -21.58 14.57 -11.44
N HIS A 255 -22.59 14.52 -10.57
CA HIS A 255 -23.60 15.58 -10.42
C HIS A 255 -23.38 16.50 -9.21
N GLY A 256 -22.17 16.51 -8.68
CA GLY A 256 -21.82 17.17 -7.43
C GLY A 256 -22.10 16.27 -6.22
N GLY A 257 -21.50 16.65 -5.09
CA GLY A 257 -21.52 15.82 -3.88
C GLY A 257 -20.30 14.95 -3.74
N TYR A 258 -20.22 14.30 -2.60
CA TYR A 258 -19.08 13.46 -2.21
C TYR A 258 -19.62 12.24 -1.47
N HIS A 259 -19.09 11.08 -1.76
CA HIS A 259 -19.44 9.84 -1.09
C HIS A 259 -18.19 9.14 -0.58
N MET A 260 -18.19 8.80 0.71
CA MET A 260 -17.07 8.14 1.38
C MET A 260 -17.53 6.86 2.08
N PRO A 261 -17.70 5.76 1.35
CA PRO A 261 -18.00 4.46 1.92
C PRO A 261 -16.74 3.81 2.51
N LEU A 262 -16.91 3.13 3.63
CA LEU A 262 -15.94 2.20 4.22
C LEU A 262 -16.48 0.78 4.09
N PHE A 263 -15.80 -0.03 3.32
CA PHE A 263 -16.05 -1.47 3.20
C PHE A 263 -15.21 -2.20 4.24
N VAL A 264 -15.81 -3.13 4.96
CA VAL A 264 -15.12 -3.93 5.99
C VAL A 264 -15.36 -5.41 5.76
N VAL A 265 -14.34 -6.21 5.94
CA VAL A 265 -14.45 -7.67 6.04
C VAL A 265 -14.39 -8.01 7.52
N LEU A 266 -15.41 -8.69 8.00
CA LEU A 266 -15.48 -9.11 9.39
C LEU A 266 -14.76 -10.44 9.60
N ARG A 267 -14.24 -10.66 10.80
CA ARG A 267 -13.73 -11.97 11.20
C ARG A 267 -14.89 -12.91 11.52
N ASP A 268 -14.63 -14.21 11.42
CA ASP A 268 -15.60 -15.24 11.74
C ASP A 268 -16.21 -15.03 13.13
N GLY A 269 -17.54 -15.11 13.21
CA GLY A 269 -18.30 -14.98 14.44
C GLY A 269 -18.69 -13.55 14.81
N TYR A 270 -18.41 -12.56 13.96
CA TYR A 270 -18.87 -11.19 14.14
C TYR A 270 -19.86 -10.77 13.04
N ASP A 271 -20.78 -9.90 13.40
CA ASP A 271 -21.76 -9.28 12.50
C ASP A 271 -21.61 -7.76 12.57
N LEU A 272 -21.90 -7.06 11.46
CA LEU A 272 -21.91 -5.60 11.40
C LEU A 272 -23.22 -5.06 11.99
N ASP A 273 -23.32 -5.08 13.31
CA ASP A 273 -24.46 -4.50 14.04
C ASP A 273 -24.25 -2.98 14.31
N GLU A 274 -25.30 -2.32 14.82
CA GLU A 274 -25.25 -0.88 15.14
C GLU A 274 -24.16 -0.55 16.17
N ALA A 275 -23.87 -1.45 17.10
CA ALA A 275 -22.86 -1.26 18.14
C ALA A 275 -21.44 -1.27 17.53
N LEU A 276 -21.16 -2.18 16.60
CA LEU A 276 -19.89 -2.24 15.88
C LEU A 276 -19.73 -1.03 14.95
N VAL A 277 -20.77 -0.64 14.22
CA VAL A 277 -20.76 0.56 13.37
C VAL A 277 -20.42 1.81 14.18
N GLU A 278 -21.04 2.02 15.35
CA GLU A 278 -20.74 3.20 16.19
C GLU A 278 -19.34 3.11 16.82
N ARG A 279 -18.87 1.92 17.14
CA ARG A 279 -17.49 1.71 17.62
C ARG A 279 -16.45 2.03 16.54
N ILE A 280 -16.66 1.60 15.29
CA ILE A 280 -15.81 1.96 14.16
C ILE A 280 -15.78 3.48 13.98
N ARG A 281 -16.94 4.14 13.95
CA ARG A 281 -17.04 5.60 13.82
C ARG A 281 -16.31 6.34 14.96
N THR A 282 -16.49 5.86 16.18
CA THR A 282 -15.85 6.48 17.36
C THR A 282 -14.34 6.27 17.34
N THR A 283 -13.87 5.08 16.93
CA THR A 283 -12.44 4.78 16.80
C THR A 283 -11.80 5.68 15.74
N ILE A 284 -12.38 5.79 14.55
CA ILE A 284 -11.88 6.69 13.50
C ILE A 284 -11.86 8.15 13.98
N ARG A 285 -12.91 8.59 14.67
CA ARG A 285 -12.99 9.97 15.18
C ARG A 285 -11.89 10.27 16.21
N ARG A 286 -11.55 9.29 17.04
CA ARG A 286 -10.52 9.43 18.10
C ARG A 286 -9.11 9.33 17.54
N GLU A 287 -8.83 8.32 16.70
CA GLU A 287 -7.47 8.01 16.24
C GLU A 287 -7.04 8.86 15.02
N ALA A 288 -7.98 9.30 14.20
CA ALA A 288 -7.72 10.16 13.06
C ALA A 288 -8.38 11.54 13.23
N SER A 289 -9.65 11.71 12.84
CA SER A 289 -10.43 12.92 13.13
C SER A 289 -11.91 12.74 12.79
N PRO A 290 -12.82 13.66 13.21
CA PRO A 290 -14.22 13.65 12.82
C PRO A 290 -14.46 13.65 11.30
N ARG A 291 -13.54 14.20 10.51
CA ARG A 291 -13.65 14.26 9.04
C ARG A 291 -13.36 12.95 8.34
N HIS A 292 -12.60 12.06 8.99
CA HIS A 292 -12.30 10.71 8.51
C HIS A 292 -13.48 9.73 8.70
N VAL A 293 -14.52 10.13 9.42
CA VAL A 293 -15.68 9.24 9.65
C VAL A 293 -16.44 9.04 8.34
N PRO A 294 -16.60 7.77 7.86
CA PRO A 294 -17.24 7.47 6.59
C PRO A 294 -18.73 7.80 6.60
N ASP A 295 -19.30 8.03 5.40
CA ASP A 295 -20.74 8.25 5.24
C ASP A 295 -21.50 6.96 5.47
N GLU A 296 -20.94 5.84 5.03
CA GLU A 296 -21.53 4.51 5.12
C GLU A 296 -20.45 3.48 5.50
N ILE A 297 -20.83 2.47 6.28
CA ILE A 297 -19.97 1.32 6.62
C ILE A 297 -20.70 0.08 6.11
N ILE A 298 -20.02 -0.74 5.32
CA ILE A 298 -20.62 -1.83 4.55
C ILE A 298 -19.81 -3.10 4.79
N ASP A 299 -20.48 -4.16 5.24
CA ASP A 299 -19.89 -5.50 5.31
C ASP A 299 -19.77 -6.10 3.91
N VAL A 300 -18.59 -6.64 3.61
CA VAL A 300 -18.27 -7.20 2.29
C VAL A 300 -17.57 -8.55 2.42
N PRO A 301 -17.73 -9.45 1.44
CA PRO A 301 -17.13 -10.78 1.51
C PRO A 301 -15.60 -10.75 1.40
N ALA A 302 -15.02 -9.78 0.68
CA ALA A 302 -13.59 -9.62 0.51
C ALA A 302 -13.24 -8.23 -0.01
N ILE A 303 -12.01 -7.75 0.27
CA ILE A 303 -11.46 -6.55 -0.35
C ILE A 303 -10.77 -6.93 -1.66
N PRO A 304 -11.07 -6.22 -2.78
CA PRO A 304 -10.44 -6.50 -4.06
C PRO A 304 -9.00 -6.03 -4.05
N THR A 305 -8.09 -6.95 -4.34
CA THR A 305 -6.65 -6.68 -4.36
C THR A 305 -6.01 -7.10 -5.67
N THR A 306 -4.85 -6.56 -5.96
CA THR A 306 -3.96 -7.12 -6.98
C THR A 306 -3.40 -8.46 -6.50
N ARG A 307 -2.83 -9.25 -7.42
CA ARG A 307 -2.13 -10.52 -7.07
C ARG A 307 -0.96 -10.33 -6.10
N THR A 308 -0.50 -9.10 -5.92
CA THR A 308 0.56 -8.72 -4.98
C THR A 308 0.02 -8.20 -3.65
N GLY A 309 -1.30 -8.26 -3.42
CA GLY A 309 -1.96 -7.86 -2.19
C GLY A 309 -2.25 -6.35 -2.05
N LYS A 310 -2.04 -5.55 -3.13
CA LYS A 310 -2.35 -4.11 -3.10
C LYS A 310 -3.85 -3.89 -3.29
N ARG A 311 -4.49 -3.11 -2.41
CA ARG A 311 -5.91 -2.74 -2.50
C ARG A 311 -6.21 -1.96 -3.78
N LEU A 312 -7.36 -2.24 -4.39
CA LEU A 312 -7.80 -1.61 -5.64
C LEU A 312 -8.61 -0.33 -5.39
N GLU A 313 -8.07 0.62 -4.60
CA GLU A 313 -8.74 1.88 -4.26
C GLU A 313 -9.18 2.67 -5.49
N ILE A 314 -8.23 2.98 -6.38
CA ILE A 314 -8.49 3.77 -7.59
C ILE A 314 -9.48 3.10 -8.53
N PRO A 315 -9.34 1.80 -8.86
CA PRO A 315 -10.34 1.10 -9.65
C PRO A 315 -11.75 1.15 -9.05
N VAL A 316 -11.89 0.92 -7.74
CA VAL A 316 -13.19 0.98 -7.06
C VAL A 316 -13.76 2.41 -7.05
N LYS A 317 -12.91 3.43 -6.80
CA LYS A 317 -13.29 4.85 -6.94
C LYS A 317 -13.87 5.13 -8.32
N LYS A 318 -13.19 4.72 -9.38
CA LYS A 318 -13.64 4.91 -10.78
C LYS A 318 -14.97 4.22 -11.05
N LEU A 319 -15.19 3.02 -10.53
CA LEU A 319 -16.48 2.32 -10.66
C LEU A 319 -17.61 3.11 -9.99
N ILE A 320 -17.41 3.61 -8.77
CA ILE A 320 -18.40 4.44 -8.05
C ILE A 320 -18.70 5.72 -8.83
N GLN A 321 -17.69 6.30 -9.48
CA GLN A 321 -17.80 7.49 -10.34
C GLN A 321 -18.48 7.23 -11.70
N GLY A 322 -18.82 5.98 -12.03
CA GLY A 322 -19.54 5.62 -13.27
C GLY A 322 -18.63 5.25 -14.44
N VAL A 323 -17.34 5.09 -14.23
CA VAL A 323 -16.43 4.58 -15.26
C VAL A 323 -16.71 3.10 -15.51
N SER A 324 -16.76 2.67 -16.78
CA SER A 324 -17.02 1.28 -17.12
C SER A 324 -15.95 0.33 -16.54
N PRO A 325 -16.33 -0.90 -16.14
CA PRO A 325 -15.38 -1.86 -15.57
C PRO A 325 -14.18 -2.15 -16.47
N GLU A 326 -14.38 -2.21 -17.79
CA GLU A 326 -13.35 -2.48 -18.78
C GLU A 326 -12.28 -1.37 -18.83
N THR A 327 -12.70 -0.13 -18.56
CA THR A 327 -11.81 1.05 -18.51
C THR A 327 -11.18 1.22 -17.13
N ALA A 328 -11.93 0.93 -16.07
CA ALA A 328 -11.48 1.16 -14.70
C ALA A 328 -10.45 0.13 -14.25
N ILE A 329 -10.52 -1.13 -14.75
CA ILE A 329 -9.79 -2.27 -14.17
C ILE A 329 -9.26 -3.22 -15.24
N ASN A 330 -7.98 -3.57 -15.13
CA ASN A 330 -7.42 -4.71 -15.83
C ASN A 330 -7.66 -5.99 -15.00
N ARG A 331 -8.68 -6.77 -15.35
CA ARG A 331 -9.07 -8.00 -14.61
C ARG A 331 -7.94 -9.03 -14.48
N ALA A 332 -6.98 -9.06 -15.40
CA ALA A 332 -5.86 -10.00 -15.35
C ALA A 332 -4.90 -9.74 -14.16
N THR A 333 -4.92 -8.54 -13.59
CA THR A 333 -4.07 -8.16 -12.44
C THR A 333 -4.74 -8.42 -11.09
N VAL A 334 -6.03 -8.75 -11.08
CA VAL A 334 -6.84 -8.93 -9.86
C VAL A 334 -6.62 -10.32 -9.29
N ALA A 335 -6.46 -10.41 -7.96
CA ALA A 335 -6.26 -11.68 -7.25
C ALA A 335 -7.54 -12.50 -7.21
N ASP A 336 -8.67 -11.87 -6.86
CA ASP A 336 -9.99 -12.47 -6.77
C ASP A 336 -10.99 -11.67 -7.62
N THR A 337 -11.42 -12.26 -8.72
CA THR A 337 -12.38 -11.64 -9.62
C THR A 337 -13.80 -11.65 -9.07
N ALA A 338 -14.15 -12.59 -8.17
CA ALA A 338 -15.46 -12.62 -7.54
C ALA A 338 -15.60 -11.46 -6.52
N ALA A 339 -14.55 -11.18 -5.76
CA ALA A 339 -14.51 -9.99 -4.91
C ALA A 339 -14.72 -8.73 -5.75
N LEU A 340 -14.01 -8.59 -6.88
CA LEU A 340 -14.19 -7.45 -7.77
C LEU A 340 -15.61 -7.32 -8.34
N ASP A 341 -16.25 -8.43 -8.73
CA ASP A 341 -17.59 -8.42 -9.30
C ASP A 341 -18.63 -7.88 -8.30
N TRP A 342 -18.44 -8.14 -7.00
CA TRP A 342 -19.28 -7.55 -5.94
C TRP A 342 -19.23 -6.01 -5.97
N TYR A 343 -18.05 -5.40 -6.13
CA TYR A 343 -17.90 -3.93 -6.20
C TYR A 343 -18.45 -3.33 -7.51
N ILE A 344 -18.36 -4.06 -8.60
CA ILE A 344 -18.99 -3.67 -9.87
C ILE A 344 -20.52 -3.59 -9.68
N ASP A 345 -21.10 -4.58 -9.02
CA ASP A 345 -22.54 -4.61 -8.77
C ASP A 345 -22.99 -3.59 -7.70
N TYR A 346 -22.15 -3.34 -6.69
CA TYR A 346 -22.37 -2.24 -5.75
C TYR A 346 -22.41 -0.89 -6.47
N ALA A 347 -21.40 -0.60 -7.30
CA ALA A 347 -21.32 0.66 -8.03
C ALA A 347 -22.53 0.89 -8.95
N LYS A 348 -23.00 -0.16 -9.66
CA LYS A 348 -24.23 -0.09 -10.46
C LYS A 348 -25.46 0.26 -9.61
N ARG A 349 -25.66 -0.42 -8.48
CA ARG A 349 -26.78 -0.14 -7.57
C ARG A 349 -26.70 1.28 -7.01
N PHE A 350 -25.50 1.73 -6.61
CA PHE A 350 -25.28 3.08 -6.10
C PHE A 350 -25.66 4.15 -7.12
N GLN A 351 -25.29 3.97 -8.39
CA GLN A 351 -25.63 4.90 -9.48
C GLN A 351 -27.15 4.95 -9.76
N HIS A 352 -27.85 3.82 -9.71
CA HIS A 352 -29.29 3.76 -9.92
C HIS A 352 -30.09 4.46 -8.80
N HIS A 353 -29.64 4.37 -7.54
CA HIS A 353 -30.30 5.07 -6.41
C HIS A 353 -30.05 6.58 -6.44
N GLY A 354 -28.91 7.03 -6.99
CA GLY A 354 -28.62 8.47 -7.17
C GLY A 354 -29.47 9.16 -8.23
N THR A 355 -30.02 8.41 -9.18
CA THR A 355 -30.92 8.95 -10.24
C THR A 355 -32.37 9.12 -9.81
N ASP A 356 -32.84 8.40 -8.78
CA ASP A 356 -34.23 8.46 -8.33
C ASP A 356 -34.52 9.67 -7.40
N THR A 357 -33.50 10.32 -6.83
CA THR A 357 -33.66 11.50 -5.98
C THR A 357 -33.79 12.83 -6.76
N SER A 358 -33.65 12.81 -8.09
CA SER A 358 -33.79 14.04 -8.92
C SER A 358 -35.22 14.34 -9.38
N THR A 359 -36.25 13.59 -8.92
CA THR A 359 -37.66 13.78 -9.31
C THR A 359 -38.54 14.37 -8.20
N LEU A 360 -37.97 14.93 -7.14
CA LEU A 360 -38.71 15.63 -6.09
C LEU A 360 -38.10 17.03 -5.82
N THR A 361 -38.29 17.95 -6.76
CA THR A 361 -38.36 19.41 -6.51
C THR A 361 -39.39 20.04 -7.43
#